data_de2f9741db16440d039c4ad02d8e6f6b
#
_entry.id   de2f9741db16440d039c4ad02d8e6f6b
#
_cell.length_a   1.000
_cell.length_b   1.000
_cell.length_c   1.000
_cell.angle_alpha   90.00
_cell.angle_beta   90.00
_cell.angle_gamma   90.00
#
_symmetry.space_group_name_H-M   'P 1'
#
loop_
_entity.id
_entity.type
_entity.pdbx_description
1 polymer ?
#
loop_
_entity_poly.entity_id
_entity_poly.type
_entity_poly.pdbx_seq_one_letter_code
_entity_poly.pdbx_strand_id
1 'polypeptide(L)'
;MKKTPGRRLSFRFLVGFVLLAAAVSAASCIIGFVKYRSTIQRLYNENSYAIAGIALDKVDGDLLSGLLERDANGRLIRERRKEDGTWAVTDAPYEKGDRYRVASAGGEAYRRMAEELDLIRQSSNAQYILLYIPVRDEQTSHMVYFFDAQNDYFPQNQLGMTDPMNPKYFDEVRRIYDTGERSDSYFISHSAYGYTASAMLPVRDGAGEVVAILDVYVPM
;
A
#
# COMPACT_ATOMS: atom_id res chain seq x y z
N MET A 1 -1.75 42.97 -64.35
CA MET A 1 -1.85 41.61 -63.86
C MET A 1 -2.96 41.54 -62.79
N LYS A 2 -4.16 41.02 -63.10
CA LYS A 2 -5.27 40.88 -62.15
C LYS A 2 -4.97 39.67 -61.24
N LYS A 3 -4.74 39.88 -59.94
CA LYS A 3 -4.60 38.81 -58.93
C LYS A 3 -5.96 38.12 -58.76
N THR A 4 -6.03 36.86 -59.15
CA THR A 4 -7.23 36.01 -59.05
C THR A 4 -7.65 35.80 -57.57
N PRO A 5 -8.85 36.24 -57.13
CA PRO A 5 -9.28 36.19 -55.73
C PRO A 5 -9.53 34.74 -55.22
N GLY A 6 -9.74 33.77 -56.11
CA GLY A 6 -10.04 32.36 -55.75
C GLY A 6 -8.93 31.59 -55.05
N ARG A 7 -7.66 31.94 -55.34
CA ARG A 7 -6.49 31.23 -54.75
C ARG A 7 -6.28 31.50 -53.24
N ARG A 8 -6.71 32.68 -52.77
CA ARG A 8 -6.62 33.05 -51.34
C ARG A 8 -7.75 32.41 -50.52
N LEU A 9 -8.93 32.21 -51.10
CA LEU A 9 -10.04 31.57 -50.42
C LEU A 9 -9.77 30.09 -50.22
N SER A 10 -9.31 29.38 -51.27
CA SER A 10 -8.90 27.96 -51.17
C SER A 10 -7.81 27.69 -50.17
N PHE A 11 -6.82 28.58 -50.05
CA PHE A 11 -5.74 28.46 -49.06
C PHE A 11 -6.26 28.58 -47.61
N ARG A 12 -7.18 29.51 -47.34
CA ARG A 12 -7.79 29.69 -46.00
C ARG A 12 -8.63 28.48 -45.62
N PHE A 13 -9.40 27.89 -46.55
CA PHE A 13 -10.13 26.66 -46.32
C PHE A 13 -9.20 25.47 -46.01
N LEU A 14 -8.10 25.34 -46.76
CA LEU A 14 -7.13 24.29 -46.57
C LEU A 14 -6.47 24.41 -45.17
N VAL A 15 -6.07 25.61 -44.77
CA VAL A 15 -5.49 25.86 -43.43
C VAL A 15 -6.50 25.57 -42.33
N GLY A 16 -7.77 26.01 -42.50
CA GLY A 16 -8.84 25.70 -41.55
C GLY A 16 -9.09 24.21 -41.41
N PHE A 17 -9.10 23.46 -42.49
CA PHE A 17 -9.26 22.01 -42.49
C PHE A 17 -8.11 21.29 -41.80
N VAL A 18 -6.85 21.70 -42.05
CA VAL A 18 -5.66 21.13 -41.40
C VAL A 18 -5.67 21.40 -39.90
N LEU A 19 -6.03 22.63 -39.48
CA LEU A 19 -6.15 22.97 -38.08
C LEU A 19 -7.26 22.15 -37.35
N LEU A 20 -8.42 21.98 -38.03
CA LEU A 20 -9.51 21.17 -37.51
C LEU A 20 -9.08 19.70 -37.36
N ALA A 21 -8.46 19.14 -38.40
CA ALA A 21 -7.95 17.77 -38.35
C ALA A 21 -6.91 17.57 -37.24
N ALA A 22 -5.98 18.51 -37.06
CA ALA A 22 -5.01 18.49 -35.99
C ALA A 22 -5.67 18.57 -34.60
N ALA A 23 -6.68 19.43 -34.44
CA ALA A 23 -7.42 19.57 -33.17
C ALA A 23 -8.17 18.28 -32.80
N VAL A 24 -8.88 17.67 -33.81
CA VAL A 24 -9.59 16.40 -33.60
C VAL A 24 -8.63 15.27 -33.29
N SER A 25 -7.47 15.20 -33.97
CA SER A 25 -6.44 14.19 -33.68
C SER A 25 -5.86 14.35 -32.29
N ALA A 26 -5.54 15.57 -31.87
CA ALA A 26 -5.05 15.86 -30.53
C ALA A 26 -6.07 15.48 -29.45
N ALA A 27 -7.34 15.85 -29.63
CA ALA A 27 -8.42 15.48 -28.71
C ALA A 27 -8.58 13.95 -28.60
N SER A 28 -8.54 13.24 -29.73
CA SER A 28 -8.62 11.77 -29.76
C SER A 28 -7.44 11.12 -29.04
N CYS A 29 -6.22 11.63 -29.22
CA CYS A 29 -5.03 11.15 -28.51
C CYS A 29 -5.16 11.37 -26.99
N ILE A 30 -5.62 12.55 -26.56
CA ILE A 30 -5.81 12.85 -25.13
C ILE A 30 -6.86 11.90 -24.51
N ILE A 31 -8.02 11.74 -25.15
CA ILE A 31 -9.08 10.85 -24.67
C ILE A 31 -8.58 9.40 -24.62
N GLY A 32 -7.88 8.96 -25.69
CA GLY A 32 -7.28 7.63 -25.75
C GLY A 32 -6.29 7.39 -24.62
N PHE A 33 -5.40 8.36 -24.37
CA PHE A 33 -4.41 8.28 -23.29
C PHE A 33 -5.06 8.22 -21.89
N VAL A 34 -6.06 9.09 -21.63
CA VAL A 34 -6.77 9.10 -20.34
C VAL A 34 -7.50 7.78 -20.10
N LYS A 35 -8.21 7.26 -21.12
CA LYS A 35 -8.89 5.96 -21.01
C LYS A 35 -7.90 4.80 -20.83
N TYR A 36 -6.82 4.80 -21.59
CA TYR A 36 -5.78 3.78 -21.46
C TYR A 36 -5.19 3.77 -20.06
N ARG A 37 -4.78 4.95 -19.53
CA ARG A 37 -4.25 5.09 -18.19
C ARG A 37 -5.23 4.57 -17.12
N SER A 38 -6.50 4.98 -17.20
CA SER A 38 -7.54 4.53 -16.26
C SER A 38 -7.76 3.01 -16.31
N THR A 39 -7.76 2.43 -17.52
CA THR A 39 -7.92 0.98 -17.70
C THR A 39 -6.74 0.21 -17.10
N ILE A 40 -5.51 0.67 -17.34
CA ILE A 40 -4.31 0.06 -16.78
C ILE A 40 -4.32 0.13 -15.27
N GLN A 41 -4.60 1.31 -14.69
CA GLN A 41 -4.68 1.48 -13.24
C GLN A 41 -5.71 0.52 -12.61
N ARG A 42 -6.89 0.41 -13.23
CA ARG A 42 -7.92 -0.53 -12.78
C ARG A 42 -7.44 -1.98 -12.83
N LEU A 43 -6.80 -2.40 -13.92
CA LEU A 43 -6.31 -3.76 -14.08
C LEU A 43 -5.28 -4.13 -12.99
N TYR A 44 -4.33 -3.24 -12.72
CA TYR A 44 -3.35 -3.46 -11.66
C TYR A 44 -4.00 -3.50 -10.27
N ASN A 45 -4.98 -2.63 -10.03
CA ASN A 45 -5.71 -2.62 -8.77
C ASN A 45 -6.53 -3.91 -8.57
N GLU A 46 -7.27 -4.35 -9.59
CA GLU A 46 -8.03 -5.61 -9.54
C GLU A 46 -7.09 -6.80 -9.29
N ASN A 47 -5.92 -6.83 -9.93
CA ASN A 47 -4.91 -7.85 -9.71
C ASN A 47 -4.33 -7.81 -8.28
N SER A 48 -4.03 -6.62 -7.76
CA SER A 48 -3.56 -6.46 -6.38
C SER A 48 -4.59 -6.99 -5.38
N TYR A 49 -5.88 -6.68 -5.57
CA TYR A 49 -6.96 -7.18 -4.71
C TYR A 49 -7.19 -8.68 -4.85
N ALA A 50 -7.00 -9.26 -6.04
CA ALA A 50 -7.09 -10.70 -6.23
C ALA A 50 -6.00 -11.43 -5.43
N ILE A 51 -4.76 -10.94 -5.50
CA ILE A 51 -3.64 -11.50 -4.70
C ILE A 51 -3.88 -11.27 -3.20
N ALA A 52 -4.34 -10.08 -2.82
CA ALA A 52 -4.64 -9.77 -1.42
C ALA A 52 -5.75 -10.67 -0.86
N GLY A 53 -6.78 -11.01 -1.65
CA GLY A 53 -7.80 -11.98 -1.26
C GLY A 53 -7.24 -13.37 -0.98
N ILE A 54 -6.36 -13.87 -1.87
CA ILE A 54 -5.69 -15.17 -1.68
C ILE A 54 -4.79 -15.15 -0.43
N ALA A 55 -4.06 -14.04 -0.23
CA ALA A 55 -3.19 -13.88 0.93
C ALA A 55 -4.00 -13.79 2.24
N LEU A 56 -5.14 -13.09 2.22
CA LEU A 56 -6.01 -12.94 3.40
C LEU A 56 -6.52 -14.28 3.92
N ASP A 57 -6.83 -15.23 3.04
CA ASP A 57 -7.28 -16.59 3.41
C ASP A 57 -6.19 -17.39 4.18
N LYS A 58 -4.94 -16.92 4.18
CA LYS A 58 -3.80 -17.53 4.88
C LYS A 58 -3.45 -16.82 6.18
N VAL A 59 -4.10 -15.71 6.46
CA VAL A 59 -3.82 -14.91 7.67
C VAL A 59 -4.75 -15.34 8.80
N ASP A 60 -4.15 -15.72 9.92
CA ASP A 60 -4.85 -16.04 11.16
C ASP A 60 -4.91 -14.79 12.04
N GLY A 61 -6.08 -14.14 12.07
CA GLY A 61 -6.30 -12.92 12.86
C GLY A 61 -6.25 -13.15 14.37
N ASP A 62 -6.68 -14.32 14.85
CA ASP A 62 -6.60 -14.67 16.27
C ASP A 62 -5.14 -14.81 16.71
N LEU A 63 -4.31 -15.43 15.85
CA LEU A 63 -2.87 -15.49 16.09
C LEU A 63 -2.28 -14.08 16.17
N LEU A 64 -2.59 -13.19 15.21
CA LEU A 64 -2.03 -11.83 15.17
C LEU A 64 -2.40 -11.02 16.40
N SER A 65 -3.62 -11.15 16.91
CA SER A 65 -4.11 -10.40 18.08
C SER A 65 -3.26 -10.65 19.34
N GLY A 66 -2.63 -11.83 19.44
CA GLY A 66 -1.79 -12.24 20.57
C GLY A 66 -0.30 -12.02 20.41
N LEU A 67 0.19 -11.56 19.23
CA LEU A 67 1.64 -11.47 18.99
C LEU A 67 2.33 -10.26 19.64
N LEU A 68 1.60 -9.14 19.81
CA LEU A 68 2.14 -7.93 20.40
C LEU A 68 1.62 -7.71 21.82
N GLU A 69 2.51 -7.34 22.73
CA GLU A 69 2.17 -7.10 24.13
C GLU A 69 1.41 -5.77 24.29
N ARG A 70 0.39 -5.80 25.15
CA ARG A 70 -0.41 -4.62 25.51
C ARG A 70 -0.31 -4.34 27.02
N ASP A 71 -0.38 -3.07 27.36
CA ASP A 71 -0.46 -2.63 28.75
C ASP A 71 -1.85 -2.91 29.36
N ALA A 72 -2.03 -2.59 30.63
CA ALA A 72 -3.30 -2.77 31.35
C ALA A 72 -4.47 -1.95 30.74
N ASN A 73 -4.19 -0.95 29.92
CA ASN A 73 -5.18 -0.14 29.20
C ASN A 73 -5.40 -0.62 27.75
N GLY A 74 -4.80 -1.74 27.35
CA GLY A 74 -4.90 -2.31 26.01
C GLY A 74 -4.01 -1.63 24.95
N ARG A 75 -3.12 -0.70 25.34
CA ARG A 75 -2.21 -0.02 24.41
C ARG A 75 -0.98 -0.87 24.16
N LEU A 76 -0.51 -0.89 22.89
CA LEU A 76 0.72 -1.57 22.52
C LEU A 76 1.93 -1.00 23.27
N ILE A 77 2.79 -1.87 23.81
CA ILE A 77 3.98 -1.48 24.58
C ILE A 77 5.12 -1.19 23.60
N ARG A 78 5.53 0.09 23.53
CA ARG A 78 6.65 0.53 22.68
C ARG A 78 7.96 0.52 23.44
N GLU A 79 9.04 0.16 22.74
CA GLU A 79 10.39 0.11 23.27
C GLU A 79 11.36 0.90 22.38
N ARG A 80 12.33 1.58 23.02
CA ARG A 80 13.43 2.27 22.36
C ARG A 80 14.75 1.63 22.74
N ARG A 81 15.66 1.53 21.77
CA ARG A 81 17.00 1.02 21.98
C ARG A 81 17.84 2.08 22.71
N LYS A 82 18.48 1.69 23.84
CA LYS A 82 19.42 2.53 24.58
C LYS A 82 20.81 2.49 23.96
N GLU A 83 21.68 3.39 24.41
CA GLU A 83 23.10 3.44 23.98
C GLU A 83 23.86 2.14 24.29
N ASP A 84 23.53 1.45 25.38
CA ASP A 84 24.10 0.16 25.76
C ASP A 84 23.57 -1.03 24.93
N GLY A 85 22.67 -0.75 23.95
CA GLY A 85 22.07 -1.74 23.08
C GLY A 85 20.85 -2.47 23.68
N THR A 86 20.49 -2.21 24.94
CA THR A 86 19.28 -2.77 25.55
C THR A 86 18.02 -2.04 25.11
N TRP A 87 16.86 -2.69 25.30
CA TRP A 87 15.56 -2.11 24.99
C TRP A 87 14.85 -1.65 26.27
N ALA A 88 14.24 -0.49 26.25
CA ALA A 88 13.45 0.04 27.35
C ALA A 88 12.10 0.56 26.88
N VAL A 89 11.07 0.31 27.67
CA VAL A 89 9.73 0.88 27.47
C VAL A 89 9.81 2.39 27.42
N THR A 90 9.10 2.99 26.47
CA THR A 90 9.07 4.43 26.26
C THR A 90 7.68 4.94 25.92
N ASP A 91 7.29 6.05 26.55
CA ASP A 91 6.12 6.86 26.19
C ASP A 91 6.52 8.16 25.48
N ALA A 92 7.83 8.36 25.20
CA ALA A 92 8.31 9.50 24.42
C ALA A 92 7.74 9.46 23.00
N PRO A 93 7.69 10.59 22.24
CA PRO A 93 7.28 10.61 20.85
C PRO A 93 8.02 9.56 20.03
N TYR A 94 7.35 8.98 19.02
CA TYR A 94 7.94 7.95 18.17
C TYR A 94 9.21 8.43 17.47
N GLU A 95 10.23 7.58 17.45
CA GLU A 95 11.44 7.76 16.65
C GLU A 95 11.66 6.53 15.75
N LYS A 96 12.22 6.77 14.57
CA LYS A 96 12.58 5.69 13.66
C LYS A 96 13.57 4.73 14.34
N GLY A 97 13.21 3.45 14.37
CA GLY A 97 13.99 2.42 15.06
C GLY A 97 13.40 2.01 16.42
N ASP A 98 12.35 2.69 16.91
CA ASP A 98 11.52 2.15 17.97
C ASP A 98 10.89 0.83 17.52
N ARG A 99 10.60 -0.06 18.46
CA ARG A 99 9.85 -1.30 18.19
C ARG A 99 8.71 -1.46 19.18
N TYR A 100 7.81 -2.38 18.86
CA TYR A 100 6.78 -2.82 19.81
C TYR A 100 7.13 -4.17 20.39
N ARG A 101 6.84 -4.33 21.68
CA ARG A 101 7.21 -5.54 22.42
C ARG A 101 6.39 -6.72 21.91
N VAL A 102 7.10 -7.81 21.64
CA VAL A 102 6.53 -9.06 21.19
C VAL A 102 6.12 -9.88 22.41
N ALA A 103 4.83 -10.18 22.54
CA ALA A 103 4.30 -11.03 23.63
C ALA A 103 4.65 -12.50 23.38
N SER A 104 4.58 -12.91 22.10
CA SER A 104 4.89 -14.26 21.66
C SER A 104 5.49 -14.20 20.25
N ALA A 105 6.50 -15.01 20.00
CA ALA A 105 7.03 -15.18 18.63
C ALA A 105 6.08 -15.96 17.71
N GLY A 106 4.85 -16.29 18.18
CA GLY A 106 3.83 -17.02 17.43
C GLY A 106 4.19 -18.47 17.10
N GLY A 107 5.42 -18.87 17.40
CA GLY A 107 5.89 -20.23 17.22
C GLY A 107 5.76 -20.74 15.78
N GLU A 108 5.35 -22.01 15.65
CA GLU A 108 5.22 -22.66 14.36
C GLU A 108 4.05 -22.14 13.53
N ALA A 109 2.96 -21.72 14.18
CA ALA A 109 1.79 -21.18 13.49
C ALA A 109 2.14 -19.87 12.73
N TYR A 110 2.83 -18.95 13.40
CA TYR A 110 3.30 -17.72 12.76
C TYR A 110 4.29 -18.00 11.63
N ARG A 111 5.24 -18.91 11.84
CA ARG A 111 6.21 -19.27 10.80
C ARG A 111 5.52 -19.84 9.56
N ARG A 112 4.53 -20.74 9.74
CA ARG A 112 3.76 -21.32 8.64
C ARG A 112 2.98 -20.25 7.86
N MET A 113 2.28 -19.35 8.56
CA MET A 113 1.61 -18.22 7.94
C MET A 113 2.58 -17.36 7.13
N ALA A 114 3.74 -17.03 7.70
CA ALA A 114 4.77 -16.23 7.02
C ALA A 114 5.32 -16.94 5.77
N GLU A 115 5.57 -18.26 5.83
CA GLU A 115 6.02 -19.06 4.69
C GLU A 115 4.96 -19.12 3.57
N GLU A 116 3.67 -19.27 3.93
CA GLU A 116 2.57 -19.26 2.96
C GLU A 116 2.43 -17.89 2.28
N LEU A 117 2.53 -16.80 3.02
CA LEU A 117 2.49 -15.44 2.45
C LEU A 117 3.68 -15.17 1.53
N ASP A 118 4.88 -15.60 1.91
CA ASP A 118 6.06 -15.46 1.06
C ASP A 118 5.96 -16.32 -0.20
N LEU A 119 5.39 -17.53 -0.11
CA LEU A 119 5.10 -18.36 -1.26
C LEU A 119 4.11 -17.72 -2.23
N ILE A 120 3.07 -17.06 -1.72
CA ILE A 120 2.12 -16.29 -2.54
C ILE A 120 2.85 -15.16 -3.24
N ARG A 121 3.71 -14.40 -2.53
CA ARG A 121 4.51 -13.35 -3.11
C ARG A 121 5.41 -13.87 -4.24
N GLN A 122 6.12 -14.98 -4.01
CA GLN A 122 7.03 -15.58 -5.00
C GLN A 122 6.31 -16.17 -6.21
N SER A 123 5.10 -16.70 -6.04
CA SER A 123 4.30 -17.32 -7.09
C SER A 123 3.38 -16.37 -7.85
N SER A 124 3.27 -15.12 -7.40
CA SER A 124 2.51 -14.06 -8.03
C SER A 124 3.43 -12.96 -8.55
N ASN A 125 2.85 -11.87 -9.07
CA ASN A 125 3.60 -10.67 -9.39
C ASN A 125 3.60 -9.62 -8.25
N ALA A 126 3.28 -10.03 -7.02
CA ALA A 126 3.40 -9.16 -5.86
C ALA A 126 4.87 -8.87 -5.55
N GLN A 127 5.21 -7.60 -5.42
CA GLN A 127 6.53 -7.17 -5.00
C GLN A 127 6.69 -7.29 -3.48
N TYR A 128 5.65 -6.88 -2.74
CA TYR A 128 5.59 -6.94 -1.28
C TYR A 128 4.24 -7.44 -0.82
N ILE A 129 4.24 -8.17 0.29
CA ILE A 129 3.05 -8.50 1.10
C ILE A 129 3.39 -8.10 2.53
N LEU A 130 2.64 -7.15 3.06
CA LEU A 130 2.84 -6.59 4.39
C LEU A 130 1.64 -6.90 5.28
N LEU A 131 1.91 -7.20 6.57
CA LEU A 131 0.91 -7.22 7.64
C LEU A 131 1.33 -6.24 8.72
N TYR A 132 0.49 -5.25 9.03
CA TYR A 132 0.85 -4.20 9.98
C TYR A 132 -0.37 -3.58 10.69
N ILE A 133 -0.11 -2.87 11.78
CA ILE A 133 -1.06 -1.97 12.45
C ILE A 133 -0.66 -0.54 12.14
N PRO A 134 -1.57 0.34 11.66
CA PRO A 134 -1.32 1.77 11.54
C PRO A 134 -1.44 2.45 12.90
N VAL A 135 -0.35 3.06 13.38
CA VAL A 135 -0.32 3.77 14.65
C VAL A 135 -0.02 5.25 14.41
N ARG A 136 -0.74 6.12 15.10
CA ARG A 136 -0.45 7.56 15.18
C ARG A 136 -0.15 7.92 16.62
N ASP A 137 0.96 8.61 16.84
CA ASP A 137 1.17 9.40 18.04
C ASP A 137 0.96 10.90 17.71
N GLU A 138 1.23 11.79 18.68
CA GLU A 138 0.95 13.22 18.55
C GLU A 138 1.65 13.89 17.34
N GLN A 139 2.75 13.35 16.86
CA GLN A 139 3.63 14.01 15.88
C GLN A 139 3.84 13.20 14.60
N THR A 140 3.68 11.87 14.66
CA THR A 140 4.07 10.98 13.55
C THR A 140 3.06 9.86 13.34
N SER A 141 3.06 9.32 12.13
CA SER A 141 2.32 8.13 11.76
C SER A 141 3.31 7.05 11.36
N HIS A 142 3.13 5.83 11.86
CA HIS A 142 4.01 4.72 11.56
C HIS A 142 3.26 3.38 11.47
N MET A 143 3.87 2.42 10.82
CA MET A 143 3.40 1.04 10.75
C MET A 143 4.12 0.22 11.83
N VAL A 144 3.38 -0.69 12.46
CA VAL A 144 3.93 -1.73 13.34
C VAL A 144 3.77 -3.04 12.61
N TYR A 145 4.86 -3.65 12.19
CA TYR A 145 4.81 -4.86 11.38
C TYR A 145 4.52 -6.10 12.20
N PHE A 146 3.64 -6.93 11.67
CA PHE A 146 3.59 -8.36 11.98
C PHE A 146 4.47 -9.14 11.01
N PHE A 147 4.48 -8.74 9.74
CA PHE A 147 5.17 -9.44 8.67
C PHE A 147 5.48 -8.50 7.51
N ASP A 148 6.66 -8.69 6.90
CA ASP A 148 7.06 -8.01 5.67
C ASP A 148 7.78 -9.01 4.76
N ALA A 149 7.13 -9.46 3.69
CA ALA A 149 7.72 -10.33 2.69
C ALA A 149 8.58 -9.52 1.73
N GLN A 150 9.83 -9.27 2.10
CA GLN A 150 10.87 -8.72 1.23
C GLN A 150 11.93 -9.80 0.95
N ASN A 151 12.60 -9.68 -0.21
CA ASN A 151 13.52 -10.71 -0.73
C ASN A 151 14.66 -11.10 0.22
N ASP A 152 15.06 -10.25 1.17
CA ASP A 152 16.28 -10.41 1.95
C ASP A 152 16.05 -10.48 3.48
N TYR A 153 14.79 -10.52 3.95
CA TYR A 153 14.49 -10.51 5.37
C TYR A 153 13.77 -11.78 5.82
N PHE A 154 14.24 -12.35 6.94
CA PHE A 154 13.52 -13.43 7.62
C PHE A 154 12.30 -12.82 8.34
N PRO A 155 11.08 -13.33 8.12
CA PRO A 155 9.85 -12.78 8.70
C PRO A 155 9.90 -12.56 10.21
N GLN A 156 10.55 -13.48 10.95
CA GLN A 156 10.68 -13.41 12.40
C GLN A 156 11.48 -12.21 12.92
N ASN A 157 12.29 -11.57 12.06
CA ASN A 157 13.07 -10.39 12.44
C ASN A 157 12.30 -9.09 12.33
N GLN A 158 11.08 -9.14 11.79
CA GLN A 158 10.28 -7.96 11.48
C GLN A 158 9.09 -7.78 12.41
N LEU A 159 8.71 -8.82 13.13
CA LEU A 159 7.61 -8.75 14.11
C LEU A 159 7.90 -7.69 15.19
N GLY A 160 6.98 -6.74 15.32
CA GLY A 160 7.10 -5.61 16.23
C GLY A 160 7.98 -4.45 15.75
N MET A 161 8.68 -4.58 14.61
CA MET A 161 9.45 -3.49 14.03
C MET A 161 8.52 -2.40 13.47
N THR A 162 9.08 -1.21 13.26
CA THR A 162 8.32 -0.05 12.81
C THR A 162 8.98 0.65 11.64
N ASP A 163 8.13 1.23 10.77
CA ASP A 163 8.57 2.19 9.76
C ASP A 163 7.63 3.40 9.72
N PRO A 164 8.15 4.61 9.44
CA PRO A 164 7.32 5.78 9.23
C PRO A 164 6.32 5.54 8.09
N MET A 165 5.06 5.90 8.30
CA MET A 165 4.05 5.89 7.25
C MET A 165 3.98 7.26 6.58
N ASN A 166 3.82 7.26 5.26
CA ASN A 166 3.58 8.50 4.52
C ASN A 166 2.25 9.13 4.97
N PRO A 167 2.26 10.36 5.51
CA PRO A 167 1.05 11.03 6.02
C PRO A 167 -0.09 11.09 4.99
N LYS A 168 0.23 11.15 3.70
CA LYS A 168 -0.76 11.19 2.61
C LYS A 168 -1.70 9.98 2.61
N TYR A 169 -1.23 8.83 3.05
CA TYR A 169 -2.01 7.59 3.02
C TYR A 169 -2.57 7.22 4.38
N PHE A 170 -2.04 7.81 5.45
CA PHE A 170 -2.36 7.38 6.82
C PHE A 170 -3.85 7.44 7.15
N ASP A 171 -4.52 8.53 6.81
CA ASP A 171 -5.92 8.72 7.19
C ASP A 171 -6.82 7.67 6.53
N GLU A 172 -6.55 7.29 5.28
CA GLU A 172 -7.31 6.24 4.60
C GLU A 172 -6.96 4.85 5.14
N VAL A 173 -5.68 4.55 5.37
CA VAL A 173 -5.26 3.29 5.99
C VAL A 173 -5.87 3.14 7.39
N ARG A 174 -5.88 4.22 8.16
CA ARG A 174 -6.49 4.25 9.48
C ARG A 174 -7.99 4.04 9.41
N ARG A 175 -8.68 4.64 8.44
CA ARG A 175 -10.10 4.40 8.18
C ARG A 175 -10.39 2.92 7.92
N ILE A 176 -9.61 2.27 7.04
CA ILE A 176 -9.75 0.83 6.76
C ILE A 176 -9.59 0.03 8.07
N TYR A 177 -8.60 0.37 8.88
CA TYR A 177 -8.35 -0.30 10.16
C TYR A 177 -9.49 -0.11 11.15
N ASP A 178 -10.03 1.12 11.29
CA ASP A 178 -11.06 1.45 12.28
C ASP A 178 -12.44 0.96 11.86
N THR A 179 -12.76 0.95 10.56
CA THR A 179 -14.09 0.57 10.06
C THR A 179 -14.16 -0.88 9.59
N GLY A 180 -13.02 -1.46 9.21
CA GLY A 180 -12.97 -2.76 8.57
C GLY A 180 -13.57 -2.77 7.16
N GLU A 181 -13.68 -1.61 6.52
CA GLU A 181 -14.14 -1.45 5.15
C GLU A 181 -12.94 -1.21 4.23
N ARG A 182 -12.85 -1.95 3.13
CA ARG A 182 -11.80 -1.73 2.15
C ARG A 182 -11.93 -0.33 1.51
N SER A 183 -10.84 0.18 0.95
CA SER A 183 -10.89 1.43 0.20
C SER A 183 -11.48 1.24 -1.20
N ASP A 184 -12.26 2.23 -1.64
CA ASP A 184 -12.65 2.39 -3.04
C ASP A 184 -11.59 3.15 -3.86
N SER A 185 -10.59 3.71 -3.20
CA SER A 185 -9.52 4.48 -3.81
C SER A 185 -8.40 3.58 -4.31
N TYR A 186 -7.78 3.99 -5.42
CA TYR A 186 -6.56 3.34 -5.92
C TYR A 186 -5.34 3.88 -5.19
N PHE A 187 -4.61 2.99 -4.54
CA PHE A 187 -3.32 3.35 -3.95
C PHE A 187 -2.22 3.09 -4.97
N ILE A 188 -1.71 4.18 -5.54
CA ILE A 188 -0.58 4.15 -6.45
C ILE A 188 0.53 4.93 -5.80
N SER A 189 1.65 4.28 -5.55
CA SER A 189 2.83 4.91 -5.00
C SER A 189 3.96 4.95 -6.04
N HIS A 190 4.78 5.99 -5.94
CA HIS A 190 6.06 6.09 -6.61
C HIS A 190 7.12 6.31 -5.56
N SER A 191 7.97 5.32 -5.36
CA SER A 191 9.00 5.31 -4.34
C SER A 191 10.35 4.92 -4.96
N ALA A 192 11.39 4.80 -4.12
CA ALA A 192 12.68 4.24 -4.54
C ALA A 192 12.54 2.81 -5.08
N TYR A 193 11.46 2.13 -4.78
CA TYR A 193 11.15 0.76 -5.22
C TYR A 193 10.33 0.71 -6.53
N GLY A 194 10.08 1.86 -7.16
CA GLY A 194 9.35 1.97 -8.43
C GLY A 194 7.89 2.42 -8.29
N TYR A 195 7.15 2.20 -9.37
CA TYR A 195 5.71 2.43 -9.45
C TYR A 195 4.98 1.17 -9.00
N THR A 196 4.12 1.29 -7.99
CA THR A 196 3.33 0.17 -7.49
C THR A 196 1.86 0.55 -7.30
N ALA A 197 0.96 -0.41 -7.59
CA ALA A 197 -0.41 -0.38 -7.12
C ALA A 197 -0.51 -1.24 -5.85
N SER A 198 -1.22 -0.79 -4.83
CA SER A 198 -1.43 -1.57 -3.62
C SER A 198 -2.91 -1.80 -3.30
N ALA A 199 -3.19 -2.96 -2.71
CA ALA A 199 -4.50 -3.35 -2.21
C ALA A 199 -4.42 -3.61 -0.72
N MET A 200 -5.24 -2.88 0.04
CA MET A 200 -5.29 -2.96 1.49
C MET A 200 -6.59 -3.61 1.94
N LEU A 201 -6.47 -4.69 2.70
CA LEU A 201 -7.61 -5.41 3.28
C LEU A 201 -7.50 -5.46 4.81
N PRO A 202 -8.61 -5.26 5.53
CA PRO A 202 -8.65 -5.45 6.97
C PRO A 202 -8.56 -6.94 7.31
N VAL A 203 -7.70 -7.28 8.25
CA VAL A 203 -7.62 -8.62 8.86
C VAL A 203 -8.44 -8.60 10.13
N ARG A 204 -9.35 -9.56 10.27
CA ARG A 204 -10.22 -9.69 11.45
C ARG A 204 -9.88 -10.94 12.26
N ASP A 205 -10.03 -10.84 13.56
CA ASP A 205 -10.00 -11.98 14.46
C ASP A 205 -11.36 -12.72 14.52
N GLY A 206 -11.43 -13.78 15.31
CA GLY A 206 -12.65 -14.57 15.49
C GLY A 206 -13.80 -13.83 16.19
N ALA A 207 -13.53 -12.68 16.84
CA ALA A 207 -14.53 -11.79 17.39
C ALA A 207 -15.06 -10.78 16.34
N GLY A 208 -14.43 -10.71 15.15
CA GLY A 208 -14.76 -9.79 14.07
C GLY A 208 -14.05 -8.42 14.18
N GLU A 209 -13.18 -8.23 15.17
CA GLU A 209 -12.41 -7.02 15.35
C GLU A 209 -11.26 -6.94 14.34
N VAL A 210 -10.97 -5.74 13.82
CA VAL A 210 -9.82 -5.56 12.93
C VAL A 210 -8.54 -5.51 13.75
N VAL A 211 -7.64 -6.46 13.48
CA VAL A 211 -6.39 -6.64 14.21
C VAL A 211 -5.15 -6.21 13.41
N ALA A 212 -5.27 -6.18 12.10
CA ALA A 212 -4.18 -5.76 11.19
C ALA A 212 -4.73 -5.27 9.84
N ILE A 213 -3.84 -4.69 9.06
CA ILE A 213 -4.03 -4.44 7.62
C ILE A 213 -3.09 -5.40 6.85
N LEU A 214 -3.66 -6.11 5.89
CA LEU A 214 -2.92 -6.81 4.85
C LEU A 214 -2.78 -5.88 3.65
N ASP A 215 -1.56 -5.61 3.22
CA ASP A 215 -1.25 -4.71 2.11
C ASP A 215 -0.38 -5.43 1.07
N VAL A 216 -0.88 -5.52 -0.17
CA VAL A 216 -0.21 -6.21 -1.27
C VAL A 216 0.17 -5.21 -2.35
N TYR A 217 1.46 -5.13 -2.66
CA TYR A 217 2.03 -4.24 -3.66
C TYR A 217 2.35 -4.99 -4.94
N VAL A 218 1.82 -4.50 -6.06
CA VAL A 218 2.08 -5.03 -7.40
C VAL A 218 2.80 -3.97 -8.24
N PRO A 219 3.95 -4.27 -8.87
CA PRO A 219 4.65 -3.34 -9.75
C PRO A 219 3.82 -3.04 -11.00
N MET A 220 3.82 -1.77 -11.43
CA MET A 220 3.08 -1.26 -12.59
C MET A 220 4.00 -1.05 -13.80
#